data_ba527863c3d85169d24a83b6b68e85df
#
_entry.id   ba527863c3d85169d24a83b6b68e85df
#
_cell.length_a   1.000
_cell.length_b   1.000
_cell.length_c   1.000
_cell.angle_alpha   90.00
_cell.angle_beta   90.00
_cell.angle_gamma   90.00
#
_symmetry.space_group_name_H-M   'P 1'
#
loop_
_entity.id
_entity.type
_entity.pdbx_description
1 polymer ?
#
loop_
_entity_poly.entity_id
_entity_poly.type
_entity_poly.pdbx_seq_one_letter_code
_entity_poly.pdbx_strand_id
1 'polypeptide(L)'
;MSSMSLAQLKIVGLKPLLLFFIGSFTIAVIPALLFMFYYLGSEEMVDLWRGIIPIVGSWIGGSSSMLVLKEYVAVREDLFLSVLLLDNMIQNIVMIFLFQIIHKTASLNQKFKISQSIDFVEHQLEEKPKSKNPFLSILISIVITAGVVSMKFSFITNVIILSILGLMIGNVLKFWSFNINLKIGSIGIILIMSILGLKLKFNDFELPMVLILFMINWMIINILVIAYFNYKLKISMAWGPIAMMANIGGISTSPALASAYNEKLMPHAVVLAIVSMATGTFWGFLTTFLIELQL
;
A
#
# COMPACT_ATOMS: atom_id res chain seq x y z
N MET A 1 0.56 -11.88 -0.83
CA MET A 1 -0.72 -12.54 -0.55
C MET A 1 -0.60 -13.76 0.37
N SER A 2 0.36 -14.65 0.19
CA SER A 2 0.51 -15.89 1.01
C SER A 2 0.79 -15.66 2.51
N SER A 3 0.94 -14.43 2.94
CA SER A 3 1.23 -14.00 4.33
C SER A 3 0.02 -13.58 5.14
N MET A 4 -1.10 -13.34 4.48
CA MET A 4 -2.29 -12.81 5.13
C MET A 4 -3.03 -13.90 5.90
N SER A 5 -3.24 -13.70 7.21
CA SER A 5 -4.13 -14.52 8.02
C SER A 5 -5.42 -13.75 8.29
N LEU A 6 -6.53 -14.26 7.77
CA LEU A 6 -7.85 -13.65 7.97
C LEU A 6 -8.27 -13.62 9.46
N ALA A 7 -7.76 -14.56 10.25
CA ALA A 7 -8.02 -14.59 11.70
C ALA A 7 -7.40 -13.38 12.43
N GLN A 8 -6.28 -12.88 11.96
CA GLN A 8 -5.60 -11.72 12.56
C GLN A 8 -6.34 -10.39 12.34
N LEU A 9 -7.23 -10.29 11.36
CA LEU A 9 -8.05 -9.08 11.17
C LEU A 9 -8.94 -8.75 12.36
N LYS A 10 -9.39 -9.77 13.09
CA LYS A 10 -10.23 -9.58 14.28
C LYS A 10 -9.52 -8.83 15.42
N ILE A 11 -8.19 -8.84 15.42
CA ILE A 11 -7.38 -8.17 16.45
C ILE A 11 -7.53 -6.65 16.35
N VAL A 12 -7.62 -6.11 15.14
CA VAL A 12 -7.60 -4.66 14.88
C VAL A 12 -8.87 -3.96 15.38
N GLY A 13 -9.99 -4.67 15.39
CA GLY A 13 -11.30 -4.08 15.68
C GLY A 13 -11.94 -3.43 14.46
N LEU A 14 -13.29 -3.39 14.47
CA LEU A 14 -14.06 -2.99 13.29
C LEU A 14 -13.83 -1.53 12.87
N LYS A 15 -13.82 -0.59 13.84
CA LYS A 15 -13.71 0.84 13.54
C LYS A 15 -12.33 1.25 12.96
N PRO A 16 -11.20 0.82 13.55
CA PRO A 16 -9.89 1.07 12.95
C PRO A 16 -9.73 0.40 11.59
N LEU A 17 -10.26 -0.81 11.41
CA LEU A 17 -10.26 -1.51 10.12
C LEU A 17 -11.08 -0.75 9.08
N LEU A 18 -12.25 -0.23 9.45
CA LEU A 18 -13.07 0.61 8.57
C LEU A 18 -12.31 1.90 8.17
N LEU A 19 -11.67 2.57 9.12
CA LEU A 19 -10.87 3.77 8.84
C LEU A 19 -9.73 3.46 7.85
N PHE A 20 -9.06 2.33 8.03
CA PHE A 20 -8.01 1.87 7.12
C PHE A 20 -8.55 1.65 5.70
N PHE A 21 -9.69 0.96 5.54
CA PHE A 21 -10.30 0.75 4.22
C PHE A 21 -10.82 2.05 3.60
N ILE A 22 -11.33 3.00 4.39
CA ILE A 22 -11.63 4.35 3.91
C ILE A 22 -10.36 5.00 3.34
N GLY A 23 -9.22 4.86 4.02
CA GLY A 23 -7.92 5.34 3.53
C GLY A 23 -7.52 4.71 2.20
N SER A 24 -7.60 3.39 2.09
CA SER A 24 -7.30 2.68 0.84
C SER A 24 -8.24 3.09 -0.29
N PHE A 25 -9.54 3.19 0.01
CA PHE A 25 -10.54 3.63 -0.96
C PHE A 25 -10.29 5.06 -1.44
N THR A 26 -9.97 5.98 -0.53
CA THR A 26 -9.69 7.37 -0.91
C THR A 26 -8.40 7.50 -1.72
N ILE A 27 -7.35 6.73 -1.39
CA ILE A 27 -6.14 6.68 -2.22
C ILE A 27 -6.47 6.20 -3.64
N ALA A 28 -7.38 5.25 -3.80
CA ALA A 28 -7.73 4.71 -5.11
C ALA A 28 -8.70 5.60 -5.91
N VAL A 29 -9.66 6.25 -5.25
CA VAL A 29 -10.76 6.96 -5.94
C VAL A 29 -10.46 8.44 -6.15
N ILE A 30 -9.79 9.10 -5.20
CA ILE A 30 -9.48 10.54 -5.32
C ILE A 30 -8.70 10.87 -6.59
N PRO A 31 -7.67 10.11 -7.02
CA PRO A 31 -6.97 10.44 -8.26
C PRO A 31 -7.87 10.37 -9.50
N ALA A 32 -8.84 9.45 -9.55
CA ALA A 32 -9.80 9.42 -10.64
C ALA A 32 -10.73 10.64 -10.63
N LEU A 33 -11.17 11.09 -9.46
CA LEU A 33 -11.95 12.31 -9.34
C LEU A 33 -11.15 13.57 -9.69
N LEU A 34 -9.90 13.66 -9.22
CA LEU A 34 -9.01 14.77 -9.55
C LEU A 34 -8.65 14.78 -11.03
N PHE A 35 -8.47 13.61 -11.65
CA PHE A 35 -8.16 13.50 -13.06
C PHE A 35 -9.17 14.24 -13.92
N MET A 36 -10.44 14.12 -13.64
CA MET A 36 -11.49 14.85 -14.35
C MET A 36 -11.25 16.38 -14.34
N PHE A 37 -10.88 16.95 -13.18
CA PHE A 37 -10.63 18.40 -13.07
C PHE A 37 -9.34 18.82 -13.78
N TYR A 38 -8.26 18.04 -13.65
CA TYR A 38 -6.98 18.33 -14.27
C TYR A 38 -6.99 18.08 -15.77
N TYR A 39 -7.74 17.07 -16.23
CA TYR A 39 -7.92 16.75 -17.65
C TYR A 39 -8.60 17.90 -18.40
N LEU A 40 -9.64 18.50 -17.83
CA LEU A 40 -10.32 19.66 -18.41
C LEU A 40 -9.42 20.92 -18.48
N GLY A 41 -8.36 20.98 -17.68
CA GLY A 41 -7.44 22.11 -17.60
C GLY A 41 -6.09 21.93 -18.33
N SER A 42 -5.75 20.73 -18.77
CA SER A 42 -4.43 20.44 -19.36
C SER A 42 -4.44 19.17 -20.20
N GLU A 43 -4.08 19.29 -21.47
CA GLU A 43 -3.89 18.14 -22.36
C GLU A 43 -2.75 17.22 -21.91
N GLU A 44 -1.76 17.74 -21.16
CA GLU A 44 -0.65 16.96 -20.61
C GLU A 44 -1.11 15.81 -19.72
N MET A 45 -2.23 15.96 -19.01
CA MET A 45 -2.75 14.90 -18.13
C MET A 45 -3.20 13.66 -18.89
N VAL A 46 -3.53 13.76 -20.18
CA VAL A 46 -3.88 12.61 -21.02
C VAL A 46 -2.73 11.62 -21.13
N ASP A 47 -1.50 12.11 -21.18
CA ASP A 47 -0.30 11.28 -21.25
C ASP A 47 0.21 10.84 -19.86
N LEU A 48 -0.07 11.66 -18.83
CA LEU A 48 0.45 11.46 -17.47
C LEU A 48 -0.38 10.49 -16.60
N TRP A 49 -1.65 10.26 -16.94
CA TRP A 49 -2.54 9.46 -16.08
C TRP A 49 -2.00 8.04 -15.79
N ARG A 50 -1.33 7.44 -16.78
CA ARG A 50 -0.72 6.11 -16.59
C ARG A 50 0.33 6.11 -15.50
N GLY A 51 1.02 7.24 -15.29
CA GLY A 51 1.99 7.41 -14.21
C GLY A 51 1.35 7.45 -12.81
N ILE A 52 0.07 7.86 -12.70
CA ILE A 52 -0.65 7.92 -11.43
C ILE A 52 -0.96 6.51 -10.89
N ILE A 53 -1.24 5.56 -11.77
CA ILE A 53 -1.66 4.21 -11.38
C ILE A 53 -0.61 3.45 -10.54
N PRO A 54 0.68 3.43 -10.91
CA PRO A 54 1.72 2.85 -10.06
C PRO A 54 1.81 3.48 -8.68
N ILE A 55 1.51 4.79 -8.54
CA ILE A 55 1.53 5.49 -7.24
C ILE A 55 0.44 4.92 -6.32
N VAL A 56 -0.77 4.66 -6.84
CA VAL A 56 -1.82 3.98 -6.06
C VAL A 56 -1.31 2.64 -5.53
N GLY A 57 -0.63 1.88 -6.39
CA GLY A 57 0.01 0.62 -5.99
C GLY A 57 1.10 0.80 -4.95
N SER A 58 1.94 1.83 -5.09
CA SER A 58 2.98 2.16 -4.12
C SER A 58 2.39 2.48 -2.75
N TRP A 59 1.36 3.34 -2.72
CA TRP A 59 0.77 3.83 -1.48
C TRP A 59 -0.11 2.81 -0.76
N ILE A 60 -0.69 1.82 -1.46
CA ILE A 60 -1.51 0.80 -0.79
C ILE A 60 -0.78 -0.54 -0.72
N GLY A 61 0.02 -0.90 -1.70
CA GLY A 61 0.60 -2.25 -1.80
C GLY A 61 2.13 -2.30 -1.76
N GLY A 62 2.76 -1.12 -1.75
CA GLY A 62 4.21 -1.00 -1.82
C GLY A 62 4.80 -1.29 -3.20
N SER A 63 6.12 -1.40 -3.27
CA SER A 63 6.88 -1.51 -4.54
C SER A 63 6.44 -2.69 -5.41
N SER A 64 5.95 -3.78 -4.84
CA SER A 64 5.47 -4.94 -5.62
C SER A 64 4.22 -4.59 -6.42
N SER A 65 3.24 -3.95 -5.80
CA SER A 65 2.02 -3.51 -6.49
C SER A 65 2.31 -2.39 -7.49
N MET A 66 3.23 -1.48 -7.15
CA MET A 66 3.70 -0.43 -8.05
C MET A 66 4.24 -1.01 -9.36
N LEU A 67 5.13 -2.01 -9.28
CA LEU A 67 5.72 -2.65 -10.46
C LEU A 67 4.68 -3.41 -11.29
N VAL A 68 3.77 -4.13 -10.63
CA VAL A 68 2.68 -4.83 -11.34
C VAL A 68 1.80 -3.84 -12.11
N LEU A 69 1.45 -2.73 -11.49
CA LEU A 69 0.58 -1.72 -12.11
C LEU A 69 1.30 -0.94 -13.21
N LYS A 70 2.62 -0.69 -13.06
CA LYS A 70 3.44 -0.12 -14.14
C LYS A 70 3.34 -0.95 -15.43
N GLU A 71 3.52 -2.27 -15.30
CA GLU A 71 3.44 -3.17 -16.45
C GLU A 71 2.00 -3.29 -16.98
N TYR A 72 1.02 -3.27 -16.08
CA TYR A 72 -0.40 -3.37 -16.44
C TYR A 72 -0.86 -2.25 -17.36
N VAL A 73 -0.55 -0.98 -17.01
CA VAL A 73 -0.95 0.19 -17.81
C VAL A 73 0.12 0.60 -18.82
N ALA A 74 1.18 -0.21 -18.98
CA ALA A 74 2.29 0.03 -19.90
C ALA A 74 2.87 1.46 -19.80
N VAL A 75 3.25 1.87 -18.57
CA VAL A 75 3.86 3.19 -18.35
C VAL A 75 5.20 3.28 -19.06
N ARG A 76 5.45 4.37 -19.78
CA ARG A 76 6.77 4.64 -20.37
C ARG A 76 7.82 4.72 -19.26
N GLU A 77 9.04 4.24 -19.54
CA GLU A 77 10.10 4.16 -18.52
C GLU A 77 10.53 5.55 -18.00
N ASP A 78 10.60 6.55 -18.86
CA ASP A 78 10.95 7.94 -18.51
C ASP A 78 9.93 8.54 -17.53
N LEU A 79 8.63 8.40 -17.82
CA LEU A 79 7.55 8.83 -16.94
C LEU A 79 7.57 8.04 -15.64
N PHE A 80 7.76 6.70 -15.67
CA PHE A 80 7.80 5.88 -14.47
C PHE A 80 8.94 6.29 -13.52
N LEU A 81 10.12 6.59 -14.04
CA LEU A 81 11.26 7.03 -13.23
C LEU A 81 10.98 8.39 -12.57
N SER A 82 10.35 9.32 -13.29
CA SER A 82 9.91 10.62 -12.75
C SER A 82 8.90 10.45 -11.63
N VAL A 83 7.89 9.59 -11.86
CA VAL A 83 6.85 9.25 -10.89
C VAL A 83 7.44 8.57 -9.65
N LEU A 84 8.38 7.62 -9.82
CA LEU A 84 9.04 6.91 -8.73
C LEU A 84 9.79 7.86 -7.79
N LEU A 85 10.49 8.84 -8.36
CA LEU A 85 11.21 9.84 -7.57
C LEU A 85 10.24 10.73 -6.79
N LEU A 86 9.21 11.25 -7.46
CA LEU A 86 8.20 12.11 -6.86
C LEU A 86 7.42 11.39 -5.77
N ASP A 87 7.05 10.13 -6.00
CA ASP A 87 6.40 9.25 -5.04
C ASP A 87 7.24 9.12 -3.76
N ASN A 88 8.52 8.78 -3.87
CA ASN A 88 9.40 8.67 -2.71
C ASN A 88 9.56 9.99 -1.96
N MET A 89 9.64 11.12 -2.65
CA MET A 89 9.72 12.45 -2.00
C MET A 89 8.47 12.73 -1.17
N ILE A 90 7.29 12.52 -1.75
CA ILE A 90 6.00 12.77 -1.08
C ILE A 90 5.81 11.79 0.08
N GLN A 91 6.11 10.50 -0.09
CA GLN A 91 6.03 9.51 0.98
C GLN A 91 6.90 9.91 2.20
N ASN A 92 8.13 10.35 1.96
CA ASN A 92 9.02 10.79 3.04
C ASN A 92 8.48 12.01 3.79
N ILE A 93 7.95 13.01 3.07
CA ILE A 93 7.32 14.20 3.68
C ILE A 93 6.12 13.79 4.52
N VAL A 94 5.24 12.94 3.99
CA VAL A 94 4.06 12.44 4.70
C VAL A 94 4.46 11.63 5.92
N MET A 95 5.48 10.78 5.82
CA MET A 95 5.98 9.99 6.94
C MET A 95 6.43 10.90 8.09
N ILE A 96 7.24 11.93 7.82
CA ILE A 96 7.68 12.89 8.82
C ILE A 96 6.46 13.59 9.47
N PHE A 97 5.49 14.00 8.66
CA PHE A 97 4.26 14.64 9.14
C PHE A 97 3.44 13.72 10.04
N LEU A 98 3.28 12.45 9.68
CA LEU A 98 2.56 11.47 10.49
C LEU A 98 3.25 11.18 11.82
N PHE A 99 4.60 11.12 11.85
CA PHE A 99 5.36 11.04 13.10
C PHE A 99 5.17 12.26 13.98
N GLN A 100 5.03 13.45 13.44
CA GLN A 100 4.73 14.66 14.23
C GLN A 100 3.31 14.63 14.79
N ILE A 101 2.33 14.16 14.02
CA ILE A 101 0.93 14.07 14.45
C ILE A 101 0.75 13.01 15.54
N ILE A 102 1.40 11.85 15.42
CA ILE A 102 1.22 10.77 16.37
C ILE A 102 1.60 11.20 17.81
N HIS A 103 2.63 12.02 17.96
CA HIS A 103 3.04 12.58 19.25
C HIS A 103 2.02 13.58 19.83
N LYS A 104 1.16 14.18 18.99
CA LYS A 104 0.11 15.11 19.42
C LYS A 104 -1.22 14.42 19.73
N THR A 105 -1.29 13.10 19.62
CA THR A 105 -2.54 12.32 19.77
C THR A 105 -3.25 12.58 21.09
N ALA A 106 -2.53 12.63 22.21
CA ALA A 106 -3.13 12.87 23.53
C ALA A 106 -3.85 14.23 23.59
N SER A 107 -3.20 15.29 23.09
CA SER A 107 -3.78 16.62 23.01
C SER A 107 -4.98 16.69 22.06
N LEU A 108 -4.92 16.00 20.92
CA LEU A 108 -6.02 15.93 19.97
C LEU A 108 -7.22 15.17 20.56
N ASN A 109 -7.00 14.04 21.23
CA ASN A 109 -8.05 13.29 21.90
C ASN A 109 -8.76 14.15 22.97
N GLN A 110 -8.01 14.90 23.76
CA GLN A 110 -8.57 15.82 24.75
C GLN A 110 -9.39 16.93 24.09
N LYS A 111 -8.84 17.57 23.06
CA LYS A 111 -9.52 18.65 22.31
C LYS A 111 -10.85 18.20 21.70
N PHE A 112 -10.88 17.00 21.13
CA PHE A 112 -12.07 16.45 20.48
C PHE A 112 -12.97 15.63 21.42
N LYS A 113 -12.65 15.58 22.73
CA LYS A 113 -13.40 14.81 23.73
C LYS A 113 -13.58 13.33 23.35
N ILE A 114 -12.52 12.73 22.79
CA ILE A 114 -12.48 11.32 22.42
C ILE A 114 -11.89 10.54 23.60
N SER A 115 -12.52 9.41 23.94
CA SER A 115 -11.99 8.51 24.98
C SER A 115 -10.57 8.06 24.61
N GLN A 116 -9.66 8.16 25.57
CA GLN A 116 -8.28 7.65 25.41
C GLN A 116 -8.21 6.12 25.56
N SER A 117 -9.29 5.49 26.03
CA SER A 117 -9.35 4.04 26.10
C SER A 117 -9.33 3.48 24.70
N ILE A 118 -8.19 2.95 24.33
CA ILE A 118 -8.09 2.11 23.16
C ILE A 118 -8.50 0.73 23.65
N ASP A 119 -9.71 0.30 23.28
CA ASP A 119 -10.16 -1.07 23.57
C ASP A 119 -9.27 -2.03 22.74
N PHE A 120 -8.18 -2.45 23.39
CA PHE A 120 -7.33 -3.48 22.81
C PHE A 120 -7.92 -4.85 23.13
N VAL A 121 -8.02 -5.66 22.12
CA VAL A 121 -7.88 -7.09 22.34
C VAL A 121 -6.37 -7.32 22.44
N GLU A 122 -5.88 -7.55 23.65
CA GLU A 122 -4.47 -7.86 23.91
C GLU A 122 -4.17 -9.24 23.28
N HIS A 123 -3.81 -9.25 22.01
CA HIS A 123 -3.39 -10.45 21.31
C HIS A 123 -1.92 -10.28 20.94
N GLN A 124 -1.08 -11.12 21.50
CA GLN A 124 0.23 -11.37 20.93
C GLN A 124 0.02 -11.99 19.55
N LEU A 125 0.69 -11.45 18.54
CA LEU A 125 0.74 -12.10 17.23
C LEU A 125 1.28 -13.51 17.47
N GLU A 126 0.45 -14.52 17.29
CA GLU A 126 0.93 -15.90 17.30
C GLU A 126 2.02 -16.02 16.24
N GLU A 127 3.27 -16.18 16.67
CA GLU A 127 4.33 -16.55 15.78
C GLU A 127 3.94 -17.88 15.13
N LYS A 128 3.64 -17.85 13.83
CA LYS A 128 3.44 -19.11 13.10
C LYS A 128 4.68 -19.98 13.32
N PRO A 129 4.50 -21.25 13.69
CA PRO A 129 5.62 -22.14 13.97
C PRO A 129 6.61 -22.10 12.79
N LYS A 130 7.90 -21.94 13.09
CA LYS A 130 8.96 -21.95 12.08
C LYS A 130 8.81 -23.21 11.21
N SER A 131 8.64 -23.00 9.92
CA SER A 131 8.52 -24.09 8.96
C SER A 131 9.70 -25.05 9.10
N LYS A 132 9.41 -26.34 9.25
CA LYS A 132 10.45 -27.38 9.30
C LYS A 132 11.23 -27.52 7.98
N ASN A 133 10.61 -27.15 6.84
CA ASN A 133 11.20 -27.28 5.50
C ASN A 133 11.02 -26.00 4.67
N PRO A 134 11.85 -24.97 4.90
CA PRO A 134 11.76 -23.70 4.17
C PRO A 134 12.00 -23.86 2.66
N PHE A 135 12.86 -24.79 2.27
CA PHE A 135 13.19 -25.08 0.87
C PHE A 135 11.95 -25.56 0.09
N LEU A 136 11.07 -26.32 0.72
CA LEU A 136 9.83 -26.80 0.09
C LEU A 136 8.89 -25.63 -0.27
N SER A 137 8.83 -24.59 0.57
CA SER A 137 8.02 -23.39 0.27
C SER A 137 8.52 -22.66 -0.97
N ILE A 138 9.84 -22.57 -1.15
CA ILE A 138 10.46 -21.96 -2.33
C ILE A 138 10.16 -22.78 -3.57
N LEU A 139 10.39 -24.09 -3.51
CA LEU A 139 10.16 -25.00 -4.65
C LEU A 139 8.70 -24.91 -5.13
N ILE A 140 7.75 -24.98 -4.21
CA ILE A 140 6.33 -24.86 -4.52
C ILE A 140 6.01 -23.49 -5.15
N SER A 141 6.58 -22.40 -4.62
CA SER A 141 6.37 -21.06 -5.20
C SER A 141 6.87 -21.00 -6.65
N ILE A 142 8.04 -21.55 -6.92
CA ILE A 142 8.63 -21.58 -8.28
C ILE A 142 7.78 -22.45 -9.21
N VAL A 143 7.38 -23.64 -8.78
CA VAL A 143 6.58 -24.56 -9.60
C VAL A 143 5.23 -23.96 -9.95
N ILE A 144 4.54 -23.35 -8.99
CA ILE A 144 3.25 -22.71 -9.22
C ILE A 144 3.39 -21.52 -10.17
N THR A 145 4.39 -20.67 -9.94
CA THR A 145 4.62 -19.49 -10.79
C THR A 145 4.96 -19.93 -12.22
N ALA A 146 5.87 -20.90 -12.40
CA ALA A 146 6.21 -21.44 -13.70
C ALA A 146 4.99 -22.08 -14.38
N GLY A 147 4.17 -22.84 -13.64
CA GLY A 147 2.95 -23.46 -14.15
C GLY A 147 1.93 -22.43 -14.64
N VAL A 148 1.65 -21.40 -13.86
CA VAL A 148 0.70 -20.34 -14.25
C VAL A 148 1.22 -19.55 -15.46
N VAL A 149 2.49 -19.16 -15.45
CA VAL A 149 3.10 -18.43 -16.58
C VAL A 149 3.12 -19.26 -17.86
N SER A 150 3.35 -20.58 -17.78
CA SER A 150 3.34 -21.46 -18.94
C SER A 150 1.97 -21.59 -19.62
N MET A 151 0.88 -21.28 -18.92
CA MET A 151 -0.48 -21.29 -19.47
C MET A 151 -0.76 -20.13 -20.43
N LYS A 152 0.20 -19.19 -20.59
CA LYS A 152 0.12 -18.05 -21.54
C LYS A 152 -1.15 -17.18 -21.38
N PHE A 153 -1.70 -17.09 -20.19
CA PHE A 153 -2.78 -16.15 -19.90
C PHE A 153 -2.31 -14.71 -20.01
N SER A 154 -3.26 -13.77 -20.07
CA SER A 154 -2.93 -12.34 -20.00
C SER A 154 -2.20 -12.02 -18.69
N PHE A 155 -1.41 -10.95 -18.70
CA PHE A 155 -0.67 -10.50 -17.51
C PHE A 155 -1.59 -10.36 -16.29
N ILE A 156 -2.77 -9.73 -16.45
CA ILE A 156 -3.77 -9.54 -15.39
C ILE A 156 -4.24 -10.87 -14.82
N THR A 157 -4.60 -11.81 -15.72
CA THR A 157 -5.09 -13.14 -15.33
C THR A 157 -4.04 -13.87 -14.51
N ASN A 158 -2.76 -13.82 -14.92
CA ASN A 158 -1.65 -14.41 -14.17
C ASN A 158 -1.53 -13.78 -12.77
N VAL A 159 -1.61 -12.45 -12.66
CA VAL A 159 -1.53 -11.74 -11.37
C VAL A 159 -2.69 -12.15 -10.46
N ILE A 160 -3.91 -12.23 -10.96
CA ILE A 160 -5.09 -12.61 -10.17
C ILE A 160 -4.96 -14.06 -9.69
N ILE A 161 -4.64 -15.00 -10.60
CA ILE A 161 -4.48 -16.42 -10.27
C ILE A 161 -3.40 -16.60 -9.21
N LEU A 162 -2.20 -16.04 -9.43
CA LEU A 162 -1.10 -16.15 -8.47
C LEU A 162 -1.43 -15.51 -7.12
N SER A 163 -2.21 -14.43 -7.10
CA SER A 163 -2.66 -13.78 -5.87
C SER A 163 -3.63 -14.67 -5.09
N ILE A 164 -4.62 -15.26 -5.75
CA ILE A 164 -5.59 -16.17 -5.13
C ILE A 164 -4.89 -17.44 -4.62
N LEU A 165 -4.06 -18.07 -5.47
CA LEU A 165 -3.29 -19.26 -5.09
C LEU A 165 -2.37 -18.96 -3.89
N GLY A 166 -1.70 -17.81 -3.89
CA GLY A 166 -0.87 -17.37 -2.79
C GLY A 166 -1.66 -17.24 -1.47
N LEU A 167 -2.85 -16.62 -1.51
CA LEU A 167 -3.74 -16.55 -0.35
C LEU A 167 -4.17 -17.94 0.15
N MET A 168 -4.59 -18.81 -0.74
CA MET A 168 -5.02 -20.17 -0.38
C MET A 168 -3.87 -20.96 0.26
N ILE A 169 -2.73 -21.00 -0.38
CA ILE A 169 -1.53 -21.74 0.06
C ILE A 169 -1.06 -21.25 1.43
N GLY A 170 -0.95 -19.94 1.60
CA GLY A 170 -0.51 -19.34 2.86
C GLY A 170 -1.43 -19.62 4.06
N ASN A 171 -2.72 -19.88 3.81
CA ASN A 171 -3.68 -20.19 4.87
C ASN A 171 -3.92 -21.70 5.08
N VAL A 172 -3.72 -22.54 4.05
CA VAL A 172 -3.97 -23.97 4.10
C VAL A 172 -2.73 -24.78 4.50
N LEU A 173 -1.55 -24.43 3.96
CA LEU A 173 -0.34 -25.21 4.16
C LEU A 173 0.37 -24.83 5.48
N LYS A 174 0.34 -25.73 6.46
CA LYS A 174 0.98 -25.54 7.78
C LYS A 174 2.51 -25.40 7.71
N PHE A 175 3.15 -25.94 6.67
CA PHE A 175 4.62 -25.85 6.48
C PHE A 175 5.06 -24.62 5.69
N TRP A 176 4.14 -23.75 5.28
CA TRP A 176 4.44 -22.58 4.47
C TRP A 176 5.30 -21.57 5.25
N SER A 177 6.49 -21.26 4.70
CA SER A 177 7.42 -20.30 5.31
C SER A 177 7.22 -18.91 4.70
N PHE A 178 6.41 -18.10 5.38
CA PHE A 178 6.19 -16.71 4.97
C PHE A 178 7.49 -15.91 4.88
N ASN A 179 8.32 -15.97 5.92
CA ASN A 179 9.53 -15.14 6.02
C ASN A 179 10.51 -15.37 4.87
N ILE A 180 10.64 -16.61 4.37
CA ILE A 180 11.56 -16.93 3.27
C ILE A 180 11.00 -16.45 1.94
N ASN A 181 9.72 -16.71 1.68
CA ASN A 181 9.08 -16.21 0.45
C ASN A 181 9.08 -14.67 0.39
N LEU A 182 8.88 -14.00 1.54
CA LEU A 182 9.00 -12.54 1.63
C LEU A 182 10.43 -12.08 1.31
N LYS A 183 11.46 -12.72 1.89
CA LYS A 183 12.87 -12.37 1.61
C LYS A 183 13.23 -12.54 0.14
N ILE A 184 12.83 -13.64 -0.49
CA ILE A 184 13.08 -13.87 -1.93
C ILE A 184 12.36 -12.82 -2.78
N GLY A 185 11.08 -12.55 -2.49
CA GLY A 185 10.33 -11.50 -3.14
C GLY A 185 10.99 -10.13 -3.00
N SER A 186 11.46 -9.80 -1.80
CA SER A 186 12.19 -8.54 -1.54
C SER A 186 13.49 -8.44 -2.34
N ILE A 187 14.26 -9.52 -2.43
CA ILE A 187 15.49 -9.56 -3.26
C ILE A 187 15.13 -9.31 -4.74
N GLY A 188 14.08 -9.96 -5.25
CA GLY A 188 13.59 -9.74 -6.61
C GLY A 188 13.21 -8.28 -6.86
N ILE A 189 12.48 -7.66 -5.94
CA ILE A 189 12.09 -6.24 -6.02
C ILE A 189 13.34 -5.34 -6.00
N ILE A 190 14.31 -5.61 -5.11
CA ILE A 190 15.56 -4.83 -5.03
C ILE A 190 16.31 -4.91 -6.36
N LEU A 191 16.42 -6.09 -6.97
CA LEU A 191 17.09 -6.26 -8.26
C LEU A 191 16.40 -5.45 -9.36
N ILE A 192 15.07 -5.53 -9.46
CA ILE A 192 14.30 -4.77 -10.47
C ILE A 192 14.48 -3.27 -10.24
N MET A 193 14.34 -2.79 -9.00
CA MET A 193 14.51 -1.37 -8.67
C MET A 193 15.94 -0.88 -8.92
N SER A 194 16.95 -1.73 -8.69
CA SER A 194 18.35 -1.40 -9.01
C SER A 194 18.56 -1.25 -10.51
N ILE A 195 18.00 -2.13 -11.33
CA ILE A 195 18.07 -2.05 -12.79
C ILE A 195 17.39 -0.76 -13.28
N LEU A 196 16.20 -0.44 -12.73
CA LEU A 196 15.50 0.81 -13.05
C LEU A 196 16.32 2.04 -12.63
N GLY A 197 16.93 2.00 -11.43
CA GLY A 197 17.82 3.09 -10.97
C GLY A 197 19.04 3.31 -11.87
N LEU A 198 19.62 2.24 -12.42
CA LEU A 198 20.74 2.35 -13.38
C LEU A 198 20.32 2.97 -14.73
N LYS A 199 19.04 2.89 -15.09
CA LYS A 199 18.49 3.55 -16.30
C LYS A 199 18.21 5.03 -16.10
N LEU A 200 18.28 5.55 -14.88
CA LEU A 200 18.04 6.95 -14.57
C LEU A 200 19.12 7.83 -15.19
N LYS A 201 18.71 8.66 -16.14
CA LYS A 201 19.55 9.71 -16.73
C LYS A 201 19.08 11.04 -16.15
N PHE A 202 19.87 11.64 -15.29
CA PHE A 202 19.51 12.91 -14.63
C PHE A 202 19.29 14.07 -15.59
N ASN A 203 19.86 14.01 -16.81
CA ASN A 203 19.70 15.05 -17.82
C ASN A 203 18.35 15.02 -18.55
N ASP A 204 17.67 13.87 -18.55
CA ASP A 204 16.38 13.67 -19.22
C ASP A 204 15.20 13.72 -18.22
N PHE A 205 15.49 14.19 -16.99
CA PHE A 205 14.54 14.14 -15.89
C PHE A 205 13.66 15.40 -15.87
N GLU A 206 12.48 15.29 -16.42
CA GLU A 206 11.45 16.34 -16.34
C GLU A 206 10.36 15.92 -15.35
N LEU A 207 10.16 16.75 -14.32
CA LEU A 207 9.03 16.64 -13.41
C LEU A 207 7.92 17.60 -13.88
N PRO A 208 6.85 17.09 -14.50
CA PRO A 208 5.75 17.95 -14.90
C PRO A 208 5.13 18.61 -13.67
N MET A 209 5.06 19.94 -13.66
CA MET A 209 4.50 20.70 -12.55
C MET A 209 3.05 20.30 -12.26
N VAL A 210 2.31 19.94 -13.31
CA VAL A 210 0.92 19.45 -13.20
C VAL A 210 0.85 18.18 -12.35
N LEU A 211 1.77 17.23 -12.54
CA LEU A 211 1.83 16.00 -11.76
C LEU A 211 2.18 16.27 -10.30
N ILE A 212 3.11 17.19 -10.03
CA ILE A 212 3.47 17.59 -8.65
C ILE A 212 2.26 18.16 -7.93
N LEU A 213 1.57 19.13 -8.54
CA LEU A 213 0.38 19.75 -7.97
C LEU A 213 -0.76 18.73 -7.79
N PHE A 214 -0.95 17.84 -8.75
CA PHE A 214 -1.91 16.75 -8.66
C PHE A 214 -1.66 15.86 -7.44
N MET A 215 -0.42 15.39 -7.26
CA MET A 215 -0.06 14.51 -6.15
C MET A 215 -0.16 15.21 -4.79
N ILE A 216 0.20 16.48 -4.70
CA ILE A 216 0.06 17.28 -3.47
C ILE A 216 -1.42 17.40 -3.10
N ASN A 217 -2.29 17.79 -4.05
CA ASN A 217 -3.73 17.90 -3.83
C ASN A 217 -4.35 16.56 -3.43
N TRP A 218 -3.98 15.49 -4.13
CA TRP A 218 -4.41 14.14 -3.79
C TRP A 218 -4.06 13.75 -2.35
N MET A 219 -2.82 14.00 -1.93
CA MET A 219 -2.37 13.67 -0.58
C MET A 219 -3.06 14.54 0.49
N ILE A 220 -3.22 15.84 0.24
CA ILE A 220 -3.93 16.74 1.17
C ILE A 220 -5.38 16.28 1.37
N ILE A 221 -6.08 15.97 0.29
CA ILE A 221 -7.46 15.49 0.37
C ILE A 221 -7.53 14.17 1.15
N ASN A 222 -6.61 13.25 0.90
CA ASN A 222 -6.55 11.97 1.62
C ASN A 222 -6.35 12.19 3.13
N ILE A 223 -5.42 13.05 3.53
CA ILE A 223 -5.17 13.41 4.94
C ILE A 223 -6.45 13.97 5.58
N LEU A 224 -7.12 14.91 4.91
CA LEU A 224 -8.34 15.56 5.41
C LEU A 224 -9.49 14.55 5.57
N VAL A 225 -9.68 13.67 4.59
CA VAL A 225 -10.72 12.63 4.65
C VAL A 225 -10.46 11.68 5.82
N ILE A 226 -9.24 11.19 5.98
CA ILE A 226 -8.87 10.31 7.09
C ILE A 226 -9.07 11.01 8.44
N ALA A 227 -8.63 12.26 8.58
CA ALA A 227 -8.81 13.03 9.81
C ALA A 227 -10.31 13.21 10.14
N TYR A 228 -11.14 13.53 9.14
CA TYR A 228 -12.58 13.66 9.29
C TYR A 228 -13.25 12.35 9.75
N PHE A 229 -12.97 11.24 9.07
CA PHE A 229 -13.55 9.95 9.44
C PHE A 229 -13.04 9.42 10.77
N ASN A 230 -11.76 9.65 11.10
CA ASN A 230 -11.22 9.31 12.42
C ASN A 230 -11.99 10.02 13.53
N TYR A 231 -12.25 11.32 13.36
CA TYR A 231 -13.08 12.11 14.28
C TYR A 231 -14.54 11.59 14.33
N LYS A 232 -15.14 11.31 13.17
CA LYS A 232 -16.53 10.85 13.06
C LYS A 232 -16.75 9.47 13.73
N LEU A 233 -15.80 8.57 13.62
CA LEU A 233 -15.84 7.24 14.24
C LEU A 233 -15.64 7.29 15.77
N LYS A 234 -15.23 8.44 16.31
CA LYS A 234 -14.95 8.66 17.75
C LYS A 234 -13.96 7.62 18.31
N ILE A 235 -12.94 7.31 17.54
CA ILE A 235 -11.81 6.46 17.96
C ILE A 235 -10.59 7.33 18.23
N SER A 236 -9.61 6.81 18.98
CA SER A 236 -8.38 7.54 19.27
C SER A 236 -7.77 8.14 18.01
N MET A 237 -7.34 9.40 18.09
CA MET A 237 -6.71 10.11 16.97
C MET A 237 -5.39 9.48 16.50
N ALA A 238 -4.84 8.51 17.25
CA ALA A 238 -3.72 7.70 16.81
C ALA A 238 -4.03 6.82 15.59
N TRP A 239 -5.28 6.38 15.43
CA TRP A 239 -5.65 5.47 14.36
C TRP A 239 -5.57 6.10 12.97
N GLY A 240 -5.78 7.41 12.84
CA GLY A 240 -5.61 8.12 11.56
C GLY A 240 -4.19 7.97 10.99
N PRO A 241 -3.15 8.44 11.70
CA PRO A 241 -1.76 8.26 11.30
C PRO A 241 -1.37 6.79 11.10
N ILE A 242 -1.83 5.88 11.97
CA ILE A 242 -1.52 4.44 11.87
C ILE A 242 -2.14 3.84 10.61
N ALA A 243 -3.41 4.13 10.31
CA ALA A 243 -4.08 3.63 9.12
C ALA A 243 -3.43 4.17 7.83
N MET A 244 -3.06 5.46 7.81
CA MET A 244 -2.33 6.04 6.68
C MET A 244 -0.95 5.41 6.51
N MET A 245 -0.19 5.27 7.60
CA MET A 245 1.14 4.67 7.53
C MET A 245 1.09 3.20 7.14
N ALA A 246 0.04 2.47 7.54
CA ALA A 246 -0.17 1.09 7.12
C ALA A 246 -0.38 0.96 5.61
N ASN A 247 -1.01 1.94 4.99
CA ASN A 247 -1.10 2.02 3.54
C ASN A 247 0.23 2.46 2.92
N ILE A 248 0.72 3.65 3.25
CA ILE A 248 1.81 4.32 2.53
C ILE A 248 3.19 3.74 2.91
N GLY A 249 3.42 3.44 4.19
CA GLY A 249 4.73 3.04 4.68
C GLY A 249 4.93 1.52 4.79
N GLY A 250 3.84 0.74 4.72
CA GLY A 250 3.88 -0.71 4.78
C GLY A 250 4.36 -1.30 6.11
N ILE A 251 4.83 -2.56 6.05
CA ILE A 251 5.17 -3.37 7.24
C ILE A 251 6.37 -2.81 8.02
N SER A 252 7.28 -2.11 7.38
CA SER A 252 8.51 -1.62 8.03
C SER A 252 8.28 -0.39 8.90
N THR A 253 7.47 0.54 8.46
CA THR A 253 7.33 1.86 9.09
C THR A 253 6.05 2.00 9.92
N SER A 254 4.99 1.29 9.56
CA SER A 254 3.71 1.36 10.28
C SER A 254 3.82 0.91 11.75
N PRO A 255 4.48 -0.21 12.10
CA PRO A 255 4.70 -0.60 13.49
C PRO A 255 5.57 0.41 14.27
N ALA A 256 6.58 0.99 13.60
CA ALA A 256 7.44 2.00 14.20
C ALA A 256 6.65 3.27 14.56
N LEU A 257 5.75 3.72 13.67
CA LEU A 257 4.86 4.83 13.98
C LEU A 257 3.91 4.50 15.14
N ALA A 258 3.33 3.31 15.13
CA ALA A 258 2.41 2.87 16.17
C ALA A 258 3.09 2.80 17.54
N SER A 259 4.33 2.29 17.62
CA SER A 259 5.13 2.21 18.86
C SER A 259 5.48 3.58 19.42
N ALA A 260 5.67 4.59 18.56
CA ALA A 260 5.92 5.97 18.99
C ALA A 260 4.77 6.56 19.84
N TYR A 261 3.57 6.01 19.73
CA TYR A 261 2.43 6.36 20.58
C TYR A 261 2.21 5.32 21.69
N ASN A 262 2.12 4.05 21.33
CA ASN A 262 1.91 2.93 22.25
C ASN A 262 2.37 1.61 21.61
N GLU A 263 3.32 0.93 22.24
CA GLU A 263 3.87 -0.34 21.74
C GLU A 263 2.82 -1.44 21.53
N LYS A 264 1.74 -1.44 22.31
CA LYS A 264 0.63 -2.38 22.17
C LYS A 264 -0.10 -2.26 20.82
N LEU A 265 0.08 -1.15 20.08
CA LEU A 265 -0.50 -0.95 18.73
C LEU A 265 0.35 -1.52 17.61
N MET A 266 1.59 -1.91 17.87
CA MET A 266 2.48 -2.47 16.83
C MET A 266 1.87 -3.69 16.10
N PRO A 267 1.30 -4.69 16.80
CA PRO A 267 0.68 -5.84 16.13
C PRO A 267 -0.46 -5.43 15.20
N HIS A 268 -1.27 -4.47 15.62
CA HIS A 268 -2.39 -3.96 14.82
C HIS A 268 -1.92 -3.26 13.55
N ALA A 269 -0.88 -2.44 13.67
CA ALA A 269 -0.25 -1.75 12.53
C ALA A 269 0.36 -2.74 11.53
N VAL A 270 1.00 -3.82 12.01
CA VAL A 270 1.50 -4.91 11.16
C VAL A 270 0.37 -5.57 10.38
N VAL A 271 -0.75 -5.90 11.05
CA VAL A 271 -1.89 -6.54 10.39
C VAL A 271 -2.46 -5.64 9.29
N LEU A 272 -2.67 -4.36 9.58
CA LEU A 272 -3.16 -3.40 8.59
C LEU A 272 -2.21 -3.27 7.39
N ALA A 273 -0.89 -3.21 7.63
CA ALA A 273 0.11 -3.14 6.56
C ALA A 273 0.14 -4.42 5.70
N ILE A 274 -0.06 -5.60 6.29
CA ILE A 274 -0.19 -6.86 5.54
C ILE A 274 -1.43 -6.84 4.64
N VAL A 275 -2.57 -6.34 5.14
CA VAL A 275 -3.80 -6.18 4.35
C VAL A 275 -3.57 -5.21 3.20
N SER A 276 -2.90 -4.09 3.47
CA SER A 276 -2.53 -3.12 2.44
C SER A 276 -1.74 -3.78 1.31
N MET A 277 -0.65 -4.46 1.63
CA MET A 277 0.16 -5.18 0.64
C MET A 277 -0.62 -6.23 -0.15
N ALA A 278 -1.61 -6.87 0.47
CA ALA A 278 -2.43 -7.88 -0.19
C ALA A 278 -3.46 -7.27 -1.16
N THR A 279 -3.87 -6.02 -0.97
CA THR A 279 -4.97 -5.42 -1.73
C THR A 279 -4.53 -4.33 -2.71
N GLY A 280 -3.28 -3.84 -2.62
CA GLY A 280 -2.81 -2.67 -3.37
C GLY A 280 -2.99 -2.76 -4.88
N THR A 281 -2.69 -3.92 -5.48
CA THR A 281 -2.86 -4.13 -6.92
C THR A 281 -4.34 -4.04 -7.35
N PHE A 282 -5.27 -4.56 -6.53
CA PHE A 282 -6.71 -4.46 -6.84
C PHE A 282 -7.23 -3.04 -6.77
N TRP A 283 -6.74 -2.24 -5.82
CA TRP A 283 -7.05 -0.82 -5.74
C TRP A 283 -6.55 -0.05 -6.97
N GLY A 284 -5.34 -0.38 -7.46
CA GLY A 284 -4.83 0.19 -8.70
C GLY A 284 -5.66 -0.17 -9.92
N PHE A 285 -6.16 -1.40 -10.03
CA PHE A 285 -7.10 -1.80 -11.09
C PHE A 285 -8.40 -0.99 -11.02
N LEU A 286 -8.93 -0.77 -9.82
CA LEU A 286 -10.12 0.08 -9.64
C LEU A 286 -9.86 1.51 -10.14
N THR A 287 -8.71 2.10 -9.78
CA THR A 287 -8.36 3.45 -10.24
C THR A 287 -8.22 3.51 -11.76
N THR A 288 -7.56 2.53 -12.37
CA THR A 288 -7.45 2.43 -13.83
C THR A 288 -8.83 2.41 -14.49
N PHE A 289 -9.69 1.51 -14.02
CA PHE A 289 -11.06 1.40 -14.54
C PHE A 289 -11.84 2.73 -14.43
N LEU A 290 -11.72 3.43 -13.29
CA LEU A 290 -12.40 4.71 -13.08
C LEU A 290 -11.86 5.83 -13.98
N ILE A 291 -10.56 5.84 -14.30
CA ILE A 291 -9.97 6.83 -15.22
C ILE A 291 -10.32 6.49 -16.66
N GLU A 292 -10.24 5.22 -17.07
CA GLU A 292 -10.60 4.79 -18.42
C GLU A 292 -12.06 5.05 -18.78
N LEU A 293 -12.96 5.11 -17.80
CA LEU A 293 -14.37 5.53 -18.04
C LEU A 293 -14.51 7.02 -18.36
N GLN A 294 -13.47 7.83 -18.15
CA GLN A 294 -13.49 9.28 -18.37
C GLN A 294 -12.77 9.68 -19.67
N LEU A 295 -11.98 8.76 -20.25
CA LEU A 295 -11.27 8.95 -21.52
C LEU A 295 -12.15 8.53 -22.71
#